data_dd93d7df526359b88a6f1a13dd50e2ec
#
_entry.id   dd93d7df526359b88a6f1a13dd50e2ec
#
_cell.length_a   1.000
_cell.length_b   1.000
_cell.length_c   1.000
_cell.angle_alpha   90.00
_cell.angle_beta   90.00
_cell.angle_gamma   90.00
#
_symmetry.space_group_name_H-M   'P 1'
#
loop_
_entity.id
_entity.type
_entity.pdbx_description
1 polymer ?
#
loop_
_entity_poly.entity_id
_entity_poly.type
_entity_poly.pdbx_seq_one_letter_code
_entity_poly.pdbx_strand_id
1 'polypeptide(L)'
;MENTVADQRERAPRPAHVPQSHVREIDMYALDGIENGFHEAWKALQTPDMPGLVWTPLTGGHWVATRGEVVREVYSDPTRFSSEVIFLPKEAGEKYAMVPTRMDPPEHTPYRKLLDTGLNPAKVRQMEAAVRQAAVELIEPMVERGQCDFAAEFANIFPVKVFMALADLPMSDVPKLAVFAKDMTRPSGNTPEEMAATLDAANKGFFAYVDPIIRERAGGNGTDLISTMINGTIDGEPMPHDKALGLISLLLLGGLDTVVNFLSFSMIYLARHPDKVAEIRNDELKLRRGVEELFRRFPVVSDARMAAMDQTFCGVELKKGDMILLPTALHGLDESVNADPWNLDWERKAPLHSTFGGGPHRCAGLHLARLEATVTLQEWIRRIPEFSLAPGANPIYHAGIVAAVENVPLVWGDRARAG
;
A
#
# COMPACT_ATOMS: atom_id res chain seq x y z
N MET A 1 -18.13 9.04 32.89
CA MET A 1 -19.09 9.36 31.81
C MET A 1 -18.35 9.11 30.53
N GLU A 2 -18.29 7.83 30.14
CA GLU A 2 -17.77 7.39 28.86
C GLU A 2 -18.82 7.70 27.80
N ASN A 3 -18.65 8.79 27.10
CA ASN A 3 -19.47 9.09 25.93
C ASN A 3 -18.83 8.38 24.73
N THR A 4 -19.38 7.26 24.39
CA THR A 4 -19.10 6.44 23.23
C THR A 4 -19.25 7.28 21.95
N VAL A 5 -18.14 7.68 21.34
CA VAL A 5 -18.06 8.23 19.96
C VAL A 5 -18.50 7.17 18.91
N ALA A 6 -18.76 5.95 19.34
CA ALA A 6 -19.12 4.81 18.46
C ALA A 6 -20.57 4.85 17.91
N ASP A 7 -21.44 5.76 18.36
CA ASP A 7 -22.89 5.65 18.10
C ASP A 7 -23.45 6.65 17.05
N GLN A 8 -22.60 7.32 16.25
CA GLN A 8 -23.04 8.29 15.23
C GLN A 8 -22.53 7.95 13.81
N ARG A 9 -22.01 6.75 13.55
CA ARG A 9 -21.61 6.37 12.21
C ARG A 9 -22.86 6.08 11.35
N GLU A 10 -22.94 6.76 10.22
CA GLU A 10 -24.04 6.55 9.28
C GLU A 10 -24.05 5.07 8.84
N ARG A 11 -25.19 4.41 9.05
CA ARG A 11 -25.39 2.98 8.78
C ARG A 11 -26.27 2.83 7.56
N ALA A 12 -25.75 2.19 6.53
CA ALA A 12 -26.55 1.83 5.36
C ALA A 12 -27.64 0.79 5.74
N PRO A 13 -28.84 0.91 5.22
CA PRO A 13 -29.88 -0.09 5.40
C PRO A 13 -29.44 -1.41 4.74
N ARG A 14 -29.66 -2.52 5.43
CA ARG A 14 -29.34 -3.85 4.89
C ARG A 14 -30.18 -4.13 3.63
N PRO A 15 -29.57 -4.40 2.46
CA PRO A 15 -30.28 -4.80 1.26
C PRO A 15 -31.02 -6.13 1.44
N ALA A 16 -32.14 -6.30 0.74
CA ALA A 16 -32.99 -7.50 0.87
C ALA A 16 -32.26 -8.82 0.51
N HIS A 17 -31.29 -8.76 -0.41
CA HIS A 17 -30.50 -9.92 -0.85
C HIS A 17 -29.39 -10.32 0.14
N VAL A 18 -29.08 -9.48 1.13
CA VAL A 18 -28.05 -9.77 2.15
C VAL A 18 -28.67 -10.59 3.28
N PRO A 19 -28.21 -11.84 3.52
CA PRO A 19 -28.72 -12.65 4.64
C PRO A 19 -28.31 -12.04 5.99
N GLN A 20 -29.22 -12.04 6.96
CA GLN A 20 -28.95 -11.52 8.31
C GLN A 20 -27.76 -12.24 8.98
N SER A 21 -27.58 -13.52 8.70
CA SER A 21 -26.46 -14.33 9.23
C SER A 21 -25.08 -13.86 8.77
N HIS A 22 -24.98 -13.09 7.68
CA HIS A 22 -23.74 -12.55 7.13
C HIS A 22 -23.45 -11.11 7.56
N VAL A 23 -24.36 -10.48 8.32
CA VAL A 23 -24.15 -9.11 8.79
C VAL A 23 -23.14 -9.07 9.93
N ARG A 24 -22.10 -8.22 9.78
CA ARG A 24 -21.08 -7.92 10.80
C ARG A 24 -20.84 -6.41 10.83
N GLU A 25 -20.42 -5.91 11.99
CA GLU A 25 -20.02 -4.52 12.13
C GLU A 25 -18.51 -4.43 11.96
N ILE A 26 -18.06 -4.08 10.78
CA ILE A 26 -16.65 -3.95 10.43
C ILE A 26 -16.46 -2.56 9.82
N ASP A 27 -15.69 -1.72 10.50
CA ASP A 27 -15.29 -0.42 9.99
C ASP A 27 -13.82 -0.48 9.55
N MET A 28 -13.59 -0.43 8.25
CA MET A 28 -12.23 -0.50 7.69
C MET A 28 -11.34 0.69 8.09
N TYR A 29 -11.91 1.80 8.57
CA TYR A 29 -11.20 2.99 9.02
C TYR A 29 -11.01 3.03 10.54
N ALA A 30 -11.74 2.19 11.28
CA ALA A 30 -11.65 2.09 12.74
C ALA A 30 -11.88 0.63 13.17
N LEU A 31 -10.91 -0.22 12.86
CA LEU A 31 -10.94 -1.65 13.20
C LEU A 31 -10.91 -1.85 14.70
N ASP A 32 -11.77 -2.72 15.20
CA ASP A 32 -11.72 -3.17 16.59
C ASP A 32 -10.39 -3.87 16.86
N GLY A 33 -9.72 -3.52 17.96
CA GLY A 33 -8.44 -4.09 18.34
C GLY A 33 -7.23 -3.54 17.59
N ILE A 34 -7.38 -2.44 16.82
CA ILE A 34 -6.28 -1.82 16.06
C ILE A 34 -5.10 -1.41 16.95
N GLU A 35 -5.35 -1.11 18.23
CA GLU A 35 -4.31 -0.78 19.22
C GLU A 35 -3.33 -1.93 19.46
N ASN A 36 -3.75 -3.18 19.20
CA ASN A 36 -2.89 -4.36 19.30
C ASN A 36 -2.10 -4.61 18.00
N GLY A 37 -2.50 -4.00 16.90
CA GLY A 37 -1.88 -4.10 15.58
C GLY A 37 -2.90 -4.23 14.46
N PHE A 38 -2.57 -3.66 13.30
CA PHE A 38 -3.44 -3.73 12.12
C PHE A 38 -3.67 -5.15 11.62
N HIS A 39 -2.62 -5.96 11.57
CA HIS A 39 -2.70 -7.34 11.08
C HIS A 39 -3.44 -8.23 12.05
N GLU A 40 -3.28 -7.98 13.34
CA GLU A 40 -3.96 -8.64 14.46
C GLU A 40 -5.46 -8.36 14.40
N ALA A 41 -5.85 -7.11 14.21
CA ALA A 41 -7.24 -6.68 14.10
C ALA A 41 -7.96 -7.35 12.90
N TRP A 42 -7.36 -7.34 11.71
CA TRP A 42 -7.93 -8.07 10.57
C TRP A 42 -8.00 -9.58 10.82
N LYS A 43 -6.92 -10.19 11.33
CA LYS A 43 -6.86 -11.63 11.56
C LYS A 43 -7.91 -12.13 12.55
N ALA A 44 -8.31 -11.31 13.51
CA ALA A 44 -9.37 -11.64 14.46
C ALA A 44 -10.71 -11.98 13.77
N LEU A 45 -10.93 -11.53 12.53
CA LEU A 45 -12.10 -11.89 11.73
C LEU A 45 -12.04 -13.32 11.16
N GLN A 46 -10.87 -13.95 11.06
CA GLN A 46 -10.72 -15.29 10.47
C GLN A 46 -11.01 -16.40 11.48
N THR A 47 -12.18 -16.40 12.08
CA THR A 47 -12.64 -17.53 12.92
C THR A 47 -13.14 -18.68 12.04
N PRO A 48 -13.16 -19.95 12.55
CA PRO A 48 -13.63 -21.10 11.78
C PRO A 48 -15.04 -20.95 11.22
N ASP A 49 -15.93 -20.29 11.98
CA ASP A 49 -17.35 -20.11 11.63
C ASP A 49 -17.61 -18.84 10.78
N MET A 50 -16.58 -18.04 10.51
CA MET A 50 -16.76 -16.83 9.72
C MET A 50 -16.99 -17.19 8.24
N PRO A 51 -18.11 -16.76 7.62
CA PRO A 51 -18.33 -16.93 6.18
C PRO A 51 -17.23 -16.29 5.33
N GLY A 52 -16.97 -16.79 4.13
CA GLY A 52 -15.99 -16.24 3.19
C GLY A 52 -16.28 -14.81 2.74
N LEU A 53 -17.57 -14.42 2.76
CA LEU A 53 -18.04 -13.05 2.59
C LEU A 53 -18.97 -12.68 3.73
N VAL A 54 -18.78 -11.50 4.31
CA VAL A 54 -19.72 -10.89 5.26
C VAL A 54 -20.06 -9.48 4.79
N TRP A 55 -21.21 -8.97 5.21
CA TRP A 55 -21.66 -7.63 4.86
C TRP A 55 -21.64 -6.71 6.08
N THR A 56 -21.14 -5.50 5.90
CA THR A 56 -21.15 -4.46 6.95
C THR A 56 -22.07 -3.31 6.56
N PRO A 57 -22.89 -2.77 7.50
CA PRO A 57 -23.66 -1.56 7.24
C PRO A 57 -22.82 -0.27 7.29
N LEU A 58 -21.57 -0.36 7.76
CA LEU A 58 -20.70 0.80 7.93
C LEU A 58 -20.06 1.21 6.59
N THR A 59 -19.55 2.45 6.53
CA THR A 59 -18.85 2.99 5.35
C THR A 59 -19.66 2.83 4.05
N GLY A 60 -20.96 3.17 4.11
CA GLY A 60 -21.85 3.12 2.96
C GLY A 60 -22.49 1.74 2.67
N GLY A 61 -22.15 0.70 3.45
CA GLY A 61 -22.65 -0.66 3.26
C GLY A 61 -21.92 -1.42 2.14
N HIS A 62 -21.21 -2.49 2.50
CA HIS A 62 -20.42 -3.26 1.54
C HIS A 62 -20.13 -4.68 2.05
N TRP A 63 -19.71 -5.55 1.15
CA TRP A 63 -19.20 -6.87 1.47
C TRP A 63 -17.72 -6.80 1.88
N VAL A 64 -17.28 -7.72 2.71
CA VAL A 64 -15.89 -7.89 3.14
C VAL A 64 -15.47 -9.33 2.89
N ALA A 65 -14.40 -9.52 2.12
CA ALA A 65 -13.78 -10.84 1.93
C ALA A 65 -12.97 -11.20 3.18
N THR A 66 -13.26 -12.35 3.79
CA THR A 66 -12.65 -12.81 5.05
C THR A 66 -11.66 -13.96 4.88
N ARG A 67 -11.52 -14.51 3.67
CA ARG A 67 -10.62 -15.63 3.34
C ARG A 67 -9.67 -15.26 2.21
N GLY A 68 -8.45 -15.78 2.30
CA GLY A 68 -7.40 -15.52 1.34
C GLY A 68 -7.75 -15.94 -0.09
N GLU A 69 -8.41 -17.09 -0.25
CA GLU A 69 -8.86 -17.55 -1.56
C GLU A 69 -9.92 -16.65 -2.18
N VAL A 70 -10.85 -16.11 -1.35
CA VAL A 70 -11.87 -15.17 -1.81
C VAL A 70 -11.22 -13.88 -2.30
N VAL A 71 -10.29 -13.31 -1.52
CA VAL A 71 -9.51 -12.13 -1.92
C VAL A 71 -8.82 -12.38 -3.27
N ARG A 72 -8.14 -13.51 -3.41
CA ARG A 72 -7.42 -13.88 -4.64
C ARG A 72 -8.36 -14.04 -5.83
N GLU A 73 -9.51 -14.70 -5.65
CA GLU A 73 -10.49 -14.93 -6.72
C GLU A 73 -11.05 -13.59 -7.22
N VAL A 74 -11.47 -12.71 -6.32
CA VAL A 74 -12.02 -11.39 -6.68
C VAL A 74 -10.99 -10.55 -7.45
N TYR A 75 -9.72 -10.55 -7.06
CA TYR A 75 -8.68 -9.84 -7.81
C TYR A 75 -8.41 -10.44 -9.20
N SER A 76 -8.63 -11.73 -9.38
CA SER A 76 -8.22 -12.44 -10.59
C SER A 76 -9.27 -12.45 -11.69
N ASP A 77 -10.51 -12.08 -11.39
CA ASP A 77 -11.64 -12.14 -12.34
C ASP A 77 -12.26 -10.76 -12.60
N PRO A 78 -11.68 -9.98 -13.52
CA PRO A 78 -12.19 -8.64 -13.86
C PRO A 78 -13.54 -8.67 -14.60
N THR A 79 -13.98 -9.83 -15.08
CA THR A 79 -15.28 -9.95 -15.75
C THR A 79 -16.43 -9.97 -14.77
N ARG A 80 -16.19 -10.51 -13.57
CA ARG A 80 -17.15 -10.57 -12.48
C ARG A 80 -16.99 -9.43 -11.47
N PHE A 81 -15.76 -8.91 -11.33
CA PHE A 81 -15.40 -7.92 -10.30
C PHE A 81 -14.65 -6.75 -10.92
N SER A 82 -15.38 -5.68 -11.19
CA SER A 82 -14.90 -4.47 -11.85
C SER A 82 -14.00 -3.64 -10.93
N SER A 83 -13.00 -2.99 -11.52
CA SER A 83 -12.15 -1.97 -10.89
C SER A 83 -12.64 -0.54 -11.13
N GLU A 84 -13.85 -0.34 -11.67
CA GLU A 84 -14.40 1.01 -11.91
C GLU A 84 -14.45 1.85 -10.63
N VAL A 85 -14.71 1.21 -9.48
CA VAL A 85 -14.59 1.80 -8.14
C VAL A 85 -13.78 0.87 -7.25
N ILE A 86 -12.70 1.40 -6.65
CA ILE A 86 -11.75 0.62 -5.83
C ILE A 86 -11.62 1.13 -4.39
N PHE A 87 -12.33 2.20 -4.03
CA PHE A 87 -12.32 2.78 -2.70
C PHE A 87 -13.71 2.79 -2.09
N LEU A 88 -13.76 2.86 -0.77
CA LEU A 88 -14.97 2.97 0.04
C LEU A 88 -14.91 4.25 0.89
N PRO A 89 -16.05 4.91 1.15
CA PRO A 89 -17.35 4.62 0.55
C PRO A 89 -17.35 4.82 -0.98
N LYS A 90 -18.26 4.16 -1.68
CA LYS A 90 -18.32 4.13 -3.15
C LYS A 90 -18.33 5.53 -3.78
N GLU A 91 -19.14 6.43 -3.23
CA GLU A 91 -19.32 7.81 -3.72
C GLU A 91 -18.01 8.61 -3.65
N ALA A 92 -17.18 8.37 -2.62
CA ALA A 92 -15.85 8.97 -2.53
C ALA A 92 -14.89 8.40 -3.58
N GLY A 93 -14.96 7.09 -3.81
CA GLY A 93 -14.14 6.39 -4.80
C GLY A 93 -14.44 6.81 -6.25
N GLU A 94 -15.66 7.26 -6.54
CA GLU A 94 -16.05 7.72 -7.88
C GLU A 94 -15.42 9.07 -8.30
N LYS A 95 -14.95 9.87 -7.34
CA LYS A 95 -14.44 11.23 -7.59
C LYS A 95 -13.07 11.27 -8.27
N TYR A 96 -12.24 10.26 -8.09
CA TYR A 96 -10.85 10.31 -8.52
C TYR A 96 -10.59 9.42 -9.74
N ALA A 97 -10.23 10.04 -10.86
CA ALA A 97 -9.76 9.33 -12.05
C ALA A 97 -8.33 8.82 -11.82
N MET A 98 -8.17 7.52 -11.59
CA MET A 98 -6.86 6.88 -11.44
C MET A 98 -6.58 5.98 -12.64
N VAL A 99 -5.85 6.50 -13.60
CA VAL A 99 -5.50 5.79 -14.84
C VAL A 99 -4.28 4.89 -14.59
N PRO A 100 -4.33 3.57 -14.89
CA PRO A 100 -5.48 2.77 -15.35
C PRO A 100 -6.18 2.01 -14.22
N THR A 101 -5.90 2.31 -12.95
CA THR A 101 -6.35 1.50 -11.81
C THR A 101 -7.87 1.40 -11.71
N ARG A 102 -8.58 2.44 -12.16
CA ARG A 102 -10.05 2.51 -12.23
C ARG A 102 -10.58 2.30 -13.66
N MET A 103 -10.00 1.36 -14.36
CA MET A 103 -10.42 0.95 -15.70
C MET A 103 -10.49 -0.57 -15.77
N ASP A 104 -11.42 -1.12 -16.51
CA ASP A 104 -11.45 -2.56 -16.78
C ASP A 104 -10.87 -2.86 -18.17
N PRO A 105 -10.37 -4.08 -18.42
CA PRO A 105 -10.08 -4.52 -19.77
C PRO A 105 -11.33 -4.48 -20.66
N PRO A 106 -11.23 -4.09 -21.96
CA PRO A 106 -9.99 -3.85 -22.69
C PRO A 106 -9.39 -2.45 -22.54
N GLU A 107 -10.15 -1.43 -22.06
CA GLU A 107 -9.70 -0.04 -21.96
C GLU A 107 -8.44 0.11 -21.08
N HIS A 108 -8.37 -0.64 -19.97
CA HIS A 108 -7.20 -0.70 -19.07
C HIS A 108 -5.90 -1.07 -19.77
N THR A 109 -5.95 -1.99 -20.74
CA THR A 109 -4.77 -2.73 -21.24
C THR A 109 -3.68 -1.86 -21.86
N PRO A 110 -3.96 -0.89 -22.76
CA PRO A 110 -2.92 -0.07 -23.37
C PRO A 110 -2.20 0.82 -22.34
N TYR A 111 -2.90 1.40 -21.37
CA TYR A 111 -2.29 2.19 -20.30
C TYR A 111 -1.43 1.33 -19.38
N ARG A 112 -1.93 0.14 -19.02
CA ARG A 112 -1.19 -0.83 -18.22
C ARG A 112 0.13 -1.23 -18.87
N LYS A 113 0.14 -1.45 -20.18
CA LYS A 113 1.35 -1.77 -20.94
C LYS A 113 2.43 -0.70 -20.81
N LEU A 114 2.06 0.58 -20.73
CA LEU A 114 3.01 1.67 -20.51
C LEU A 114 3.64 1.58 -19.11
N LEU A 115 2.84 1.34 -18.07
CA LEU A 115 3.36 1.11 -16.72
C LEU A 115 4.32 -0.08 -16.67
N ASP A 116 3.93 -1.20 -17.26
CA ASP A 116 4.76 -2.41 -17.30
C ASP A 116 6.06 -2.19 -18.10
N THR A 117 6.05 -1.33 -19.12
CA THR A 117 7.26 -0.95 -19.87
C THR A 117 8.22 -0.13 -19.01
N GLY A 118 7.72 0.81 -18.22
CA GLY A 118 8.53 1.67 -17.35
C GLY A 118 9.05 0.97 -16.08
N LEU A 119 8.30 -0.01 -15.57
CA LEU A 119 8.57 -0.67 -14.29
C LEU A 119 8.88 -2.17 -14.41
N ASN A 120 9.26 -2.65 -15.59
CA ASN A 120 9.64 -4.06 -15.77
C ASN A 120 10.94 -4.42 -15.03
N PRO A 121 11.20 -5.74 -14.79
CA PRO A 121 12.37 -6.18 -14.02
C PRO A 121 13.73 -5.70 -14.56
N ALA A 122 13.85 -5.51 -15.89
CA ALA A 122 15.11 -5.06 -16.48
C ALA A 122 15.37 -3.57 -16.20
N LYS A 123 14.32 -2.75 -16.32
CA LYS A 123 14.39 -1.33 -15.96
C LYS A 123 14.64 -1.14 -14.46
N VAL A 124 13.91 -1.86 -13.61
CA VAL A 124 14.07 -1.79 -12.15
C VAL A 124 15.49 -2.17 -11.72
N ARG A 125 16.12 -3.18 -12.33
CA ARG A 125 17.54 -3.51 -12.04
C ARG A 125 18.49 -2.35 -12.36
N GLN A 126 18.22 -1.55 -13.39
CA GLN A 126 19.02 -0.38 -13.71
C GLN A 126 18.90 0.74 -12.66
N MET A 127 17.82 0.73 -11.89
CA MET A 127 17.53 1.71 -10.84
C MET A 127 18.25 1.39 -9.51
N GLU A 128 18.82 0.18 -9.34
CA GLU A 128 19.37 -0.28 -8.05
C GLU A 128 20.40 0.70 -7.47
N ALA A 129 21.28 1.25 -8.30
CA ALA A 129 22.29 2.19 -7.82
C ALA A 129 21.68 3.47 -7.24
N ALA A 130 20.68 4.03 -7.89
CA ALA A 130 19.99 5.24 -7.42
C ALA A 130 19.16 4.97 -6.14
N VAL A 131 18.46 3.84 -6.09
CA VAL A 131 17.70 3.39 -4.91
C VAL A 131 18.66 3.20 -3.72
N ARG A 132 19.79 2.56 -3.93
CA ARG A 132 20.81 2.34 -2.90
C ARG A 132 21.41 3.64 -2.40
N GLN A 133 21.75 4.55 -3.31
CA GLN A 133 22.26 5.86 -2.96
C GLN A 133 21.27 6.64 -2.07
N ALA A 134 19.98 6.65 -2.45
CA ALA A 134 18.93 7.30 -1.66
C ALA A 134 18.82 6.71 -0.25
N ALA A 135 18.91 5.38 -0.10
CA ALA A 135 18.89 4.71 1.20
C ALA A 135 20.10 5.09 2.05
N VAL A 136 21.31 5.03 1.46
CA VAL A 136 22.57 5.35 2.16
C VAL A 136 22.58 6.78 2.67
N GLU A 137 22.20 7.75 1.83
CA GLU A 137 22.14 9.17 2.20
C GLU A 137 21.23 9.45 3.40
N LEU A 138 20.16 8.66 3.56
CA LEU A 138 19.26 8.79 4.71
C LEU A 138 19.76 8.07 5.95
N ILE A 139 20.35 6.87 5.80
CA ILE A 139 20.79 6.05 6.94
C ILE A 139 22.09 6.60 7.56
N GLU A 140 23.08 7.00 6.75
CA GLU A 140 24.40 7.38 7.20
C GLU A 140 24.39 8.44 8.32
N PRO A 141 23.60 9.54 8.21
CA PRO A 141 23.54 10.55 9.28
C PRO A 141 22.92 10.05 10.60
N MET A 142 22.21 8.92 10.56
CA MET A 142 21.55 8.36 11.75
C MET A 142 22.50 7.49 12.57
N VAL A 143 23.50 6.84 11.91
CA VAL A 143 24.36 5.81 12.53
C VAL A 143 24.98 6.29 13.84
N GLU A 144 25.59 7.49 13.84
CA GLU A 144 26.27 8.04 15.00
C GLU A 144 25.32 8.54 16.11
N ARG A 145 24.05 8.83 15.76
CA ARG A 145 23.07 9.34 16.72
C ARG A 145 22.56 8.26 17.69
N GLY A 146 22.67 6.98 17.32
CA GLY A 146 22.22 5.85 18.12
C GLY A 146 20.70 5.72 18.23
N GLN A 147 19.94 6.56 17.53
CA GLN A 147 18.47 6.56 17.51
C GLN A 147 17.91 7.31 16.31
N CYS A 148 16.66 6.96 15.92
CA CYS A 148 15.84 7.75 14.99
C CYS A 148 14.35 7.43 15.18
N ASP A 149 13.49 8.25 14.60
CA ASP A 149 12.16 7.80 14.19
C ASP A 149 12.24 7.33 12.73
N PHE A 150 12.26 6.01 12.54
CA PHE A 150 12.40 5.41 11.20
C PHE A 150 11.28 5.82 10.26
N ALA A 151 10.04 5.95 10.75
CA ALA A 151 8.91 6.39 9.92
C ALA A 151 9.14 7.82 9.41
N ALA A 152 9.45 8.76 10.31
CA ALA A 152 9.59 10.17 9.97
C ALA A 152 10.87 10.47 9.19
N GLU A 153 12.01 9.87 9.58
CA GLU A 153 13.33 10.25 9.08
C GLU A 153 13.81 9.40 7.88
N PHE A 154 13.25 8.19 7.70
CA PHE A 154 13.58 7.32 6.59
C PHE A 154 12.37 7.00 5.72
N ALA A 155 11.36 6.30 6.25
CA ALA A 155 10.32 5.70 5.42
C ALA A 155 9.50 6.75 4.64
N ASN A 156 9.13 7.87 5.25
CA ASN A 156 8.38 8.94 4.59
C ASN A 156 9.18 9.70 3.51
N ILE A 157 10.52 9.61 3.52
CA ILE A 157 11.38 10.37 2.62
C ILE A 157 11.94 9.49 1.50
N PHE A 158 12.28 8.24 1.81
CA PHE A 158 12.99 7.34 0.93
C PHE A 158 12.27 7.07 -0.40
N PRO A 159 10.98 6.66 -0.43
CA PRO A 159 10.27 6.42 -1.70
C PRO A 159 10.12 7.69 -2.53
N VAL A 160 9.98 8.86 -1.89
CA VAL A 160 9.94 10.15 -2.59
C VAL A 160 11.27 10.41 -3.29
N LYS A 161 12.41 10.22 -2.61
CA LYS A 161 13.74 10.36 -3.23
C LYS A 161 13.92 9.40 -4.40
N VAL A 162 13.46 8.15 -4.25
CA VAL A 162 13.49 7.16 -5.33
C VAL A 162 12.66 7.63 -6.52
N PHE A 163 11.41 8.03 -6.29
CA PHE A 163 10.55 8.57 -7.36
C PHE A 163 11.19 9.76 -8.08
N MET A 164 11.74 10.73 -7.33
CA MET A 164 12.41 11.91 -7.90
C MET A 164 13.59 11.52 -8.78
N ALA A 165 14.41 10.57 -8.33
CA ALA A 165 15.55 10.08 -9.10
C ALA A 165 15.12 9.37 -10.40
N LEU A 166 14.04 8.57 -10.34
CA LEU A 166 13.52 7.84 -11.49
C LEU A 166 12.81 8.74 -12.50
N ALA A 167 12.20 9.80 -12.01
CA ALA A 167 11.48 10.79 -12.80
C ALA A 167 12.39 11.93 -13.31
N ASP A 168 13.69 11.90 -13.01
CA ASP A 168 14.65 12.97 -13.29
C ASP A 168 14.13 14.34 -12.84
N LEU A 169 13.73 14.41 -11.56
CA LEU A 169 13.22 15.63 -10.91
C LEU A 169 14.23 16.20 -9.93
N PRO A 170 14.22 17.53 -9.69
CA PRO A 170 15.17 18.18 -8.77
C PRO A 170 15.05 17.65 -7.34
N MET A 171 16.13 17.10 -6.76
CA MET A 171 16.15 16.59 -5.40
C MET A 171 15.82 17.65 -4.34
N SER A 172 16.00 18.94 -4.65
CA SER A 172 15.57 20.05 -3.79
C SER A 172 14.07 20.08 -3.53
N ASP A 173 13.27 19.45 -4.41
CA ASP A 173 11.81 19.45 -4.33
C ASP A 173 11.25 18.27 -3.51
N VAL A 174 12.11 17.35 -3.05
CA VAL A 174 11.71 16.22 -2.20
C VAL A 174 10.81 16.64 -1.02
N PRO A 175 11.14 17.68 -0.22
CA PRO A 175 10.27 18.08 0.88
C PRO A 175 8.86 18.51 0.42
N LYS A 176 8.77 19.18 -0.71
CA LYS A 176 7.48 19.61 -1.30
C LYS A 176 6.63 18.42 -1.75
N LEU A 177 7.25 17.47 -2.45
CA LEU A 177 6.53 16.28 -2.92
C LEU A 177 6.15 15.35 -1.79
N ALA A 178 6.96 15.25 -0.74
CA ALA A 178 6.63 14.49 0.46
C ALA A 178 5.37 15.03 1.17
N VAL A 179 5.20 16.36 1.22
CA VAL A 179 3.98 16.99 1.75
C VAL A 179 2.78 16.65 0.87
N PHE A 180 2.89 16.79 -0.46
CA PHE A 180 1.79 16.42 -1.35
C PHE A 180 1.40 14.94 -1.19
N ALA A 181 2.38 14.05 -1.20
CA ALA A 181 2.14 12.61 -1.02
C ALA A 181 1.40 12.31 0.28
N LYS A 182 1.86 12.87 1.40
CA LYS A 182 1.22 12.71 2.71
C LYS A 182 -0.22 13.23 2.70
N ASP A 183 -0.44 14.45 2.23
CA ASP A 183 -1.75 15.09 2.29
C ASP A 183 -2.74 14.51 1.27
N MET A 184 -2.25 13.87 0.20
CA MET A 184 -3.08 13.12 -0.76
C MET A 184 -3.52 11.75 -0.22
N THR A 185 -2.77 11.14 0.68
CA THR A 185 -3.06 9.81 1.25
C THR A 185 -3.66 9.89 2.64
N ARG A 186 -3.21 10.84 3.44
CA ARG A 186 -3.63 11.08 4.83
C ARG A 186 -3.78 12.57 5.09
N PRO A 187 -4.85 13.19 4.53
CA PRO A 187 -5.06 14.63 4.69
C PRO A 187 -5.24 15.00 6.15
N SER A 188 -4.55 16.04 6.59
CA SER A 188 -4.71 16.60 7.93
C SER A 188 -5.99 17.45 8.02
N GLY A 189 -6.63 17.43 9.19
CA GLY A 189 -7.84 18.20 9.51
C GLY A 189 -8.54 17.64 10.73
N ASN A 190 -9.30 18.48 11.42
CA ASN A 190 -10.09 18.09 12.59
C ASN A 190 -11.54 17.73 12.21
N THR A 191 -11.97 18.08 11.00
CA THR A 191 -13.28 17.75 10.44
C THR A 191 -13.15 17.13 9.06
N PRO A 192 -14.16 16.37 8.59
CA PRO A 192 -14.18 15.85 7.23
C PRO A 192 -14.02 16.92 6.14
N GLU A 193 -14.56 18.12 6.36
CA GLU A 193 -14.47 19.24 5.43
C GLU A 193 -13.03 19.79 5.36
N GLU A 194 -12.34 19.91 6.50
CA GLU A 194 -10.93 20.32 6.56
C GLU A 194 -10.05 19.29 5.87
N MET A 195 -10.26 18.00 6.12
CA MET A 195 -9.53 16.91 5.46
C MET A 195 -9.76 16.91 3.95
N ALA A 196 -11.01 17.12 3.50
CA ALA A 196 -11.32 17.22 2.07
C ALA A 196 -10.65 18.45 1.42
N ALA A 197 -10.59 19.58 2.13
CA ALA A 197 -9.90 20.78 1.63
C ALA A 197 -8.38 20.56 1.54
N THR A 198 -7.77 19.92 2.53
CA THR A 198 -6.35 19.55 2.50
C THR A 198 -6.03 18.62 1.33
N LEU A 199 -6.84 17.58 1.11
CA LEU A 199 -6.71 16.66 -0.02
C LEU A 199 -6.83 17.37 -1.37
N ASP A 200 -7.82 18.27 -1.53
CA ASP A 200 -8.00 19.04 -2.76
C ASP A 200 -6.83 20.00 -3.02
N ALA A 201 -6.33 20.68 -1.98
CA ALA A 201 -5.17 21.56 -2.09
C ALA A 201 -3.90 20.78 -2.49
N ALA A 202 -3.68 19.59 -1.90
CA ALA A 202 -2.54 18.73 -2.23
C ALA A 202 -2.61 18.24 -3.69
N ASN A 203 -3.78 17.77 -4.15
CA ASN A 203 -3.99 17.37 -5.55
C ASN A 203 -3.72 18.53 -6.53
N LYS A 204 -4.30 19.71 -6.26
CA LYS A 204 -4.06 20.91 -7.10
C LYS A 204 -2.59 21.31 -7.12
N GLY A 205 -1.94 21.28 -5.96
CA GLY A 205 -0.51 21.59 -5.84
C GLY A 205 0.37 20.62 -6.62
N PHE A 206 0.06 19.33 -6.56
CA PHE A 206 0.78 18.30 -7.31
C PHE A 206 0.55 18.45 -8.82
N PHE A 207 -0.69 18.64 -9.28
CA PHE A 207 -0.97 18.86 -10.69
C PHE A 207 -0.27 20.12 -11.22
N ALA A 208 -0.29 21.22 -10.47
CA ALA A 208 0.42 22.45 -10.84
C ALA A 208 1.94 22.26 -10.92
N TYR A 209 2.49 21.32 -10.16
CA TYR A 209 3.90 20.96 -10.20
C TYR A 209 4.24 20.08 -11.42
N VAL A 210 3.42 19.07 -11.72
CA VAL A 210 3.76 18.06 -12.73
C VAL A 210 3.31 18.44 -14.14
N ASP A 211 2.26 19.25 -14.31
CA ASP A 211 1.72 19.65 -15.62
C ASP A 211 2.74 20.33 -16.53
N PRO A 212 3.53 21.32 -16.07
CA PRO A 212 4.59 21.94 -16.89
C PRO A 212 5.64 20.92 -17.32
N ILE A 213 6.00 19.97 -16.45
CA ILE A 213 7.00 18.93 -16.74
C ILE A 213 6.50 17.99 -17.83
N ILE A 214 5.23 17.58 -17.76
CA ILE A 214 4.60 16.75 -18.79
C ILE A 214 4.61 17.49 -20.14
N ARG A 215 4.23 18.78 -20.17
CA ARG A 215 4.20 19.59 -21.41
C ARG A 215 5.59 19.76 -22.02
N GLU A 216 6.60 20.00 -21.20
CA GLU A 216 7.99 20.17 -21.64
C GLU A 216 8.55 18.87 -22.24
N ARG A 217 8.22 17.71 -21.63
CA ARG A 217 8.77 16.41 -22.02
C ARG A 217 7.95 15.70 -23.11
N ALA A 218 6.73 16.18 -23.41
CA ALA A 218 5.87 15.59 -24.43
C ALA A 218 6.50 15.69 -25.82
N GLY A 219 6.53 14.56 -26.56
CA GLY A 219 7.16 14.46 -27.88
C GLY A 219 8.69 14.44 -27.86
N GLY A 220 9.31 14.44 -26.67
CA GLY A 220 10.76 14.38 -26.50
C GLY A 220 11.33 12.96 -26.47
N ASN A 221 12.66 12.85 -26.35
CA ASN A 221 13.41 11.57 -26.32
C ASN A 221 13.92 11.21 -24.92
N GLY A 222 13.32 11.79 -23.85
CA GLY A 222 13.69 11.50 -22.46
C GLY A 222 13.52 10.00 -22.13
N THR A 223 14.42 9.47 -21.31
CA THR A 223 14.42 8.05 -20.91
C THR A 223 14.02 7.86 -19.45
N ASP A 224 13.78 8.97 -18.74
CA ASP A 224 13.25 8.95 -17.38
C ASP A 224 11.83 8.36 -17.34
N LEU A 225 11.36 8.05 -16.12
CA LEU A 225 10.10 7.36 -15.92
C LEU A 225 8.90 8.14 -16.49
N ILE A 226 8.85 9.47 -16.24
CA ILE A 226 7.76 10.33 -16.74
C ILE A 226 7.79 10.36 -18.27
N SER A 227 8.95 10.70 -18.87
CA SER A 227 9.11 10.77 -20.32
C SER A 227 8.75 9.47 -21.03
N THR A 228 9.18 8.33 -20.46
CA THR A 228 8.89 6.99 -21.01
C THR A 228 7.38 6.73 -21.07
N MET A 229 6.63 7.17 -20.06
CA MET A 229 5.19 6.92 -19.98
C MET A 229 4.36 7.88 -20.84
N ILE A 230 4.65 9.18 -20.77
CA ILE A 230 3.84 10.19 -21.48
C ILE A 230 4.08 10.17 -22.99
N ASN A 231 5.24 9.72 -23.46
CA ASN A 231 5.56 9.59 -24.88
C ASN A 231 5.19 8.23 -25.47
N GLY A 232 4.50 7.38 -24.71
CA GLY A 232 3.90 6.16 -25.23
C GLY A 232 2.65 6.44 -26.05
N THR A 233 2.20 5.43 -26.78
CA THR A 233 0.97 5.50 -27.57
C THR A 233 -0.13 4.64 -26.98
N ILE A 234 -1.37 5.11 -27.10
CA ILE A 234 -2.59 4.39 -26.75
C ILE A 234 -3.31 4.07 -28.06
N ASP A 235 -3.39 2.79 -28.41
CA ASP A 235 -3.99 2.31 -29.66
C ASP A 235 -3.43 2.99 -30.92
N GLY A 236 -2.14 3.34 -30.88
CA GLY A 236 -1.42 4.01 -31.99
C GLY A 236 -1.45 5.53 -31.95
N GLU A 237 -2.26 6.13 -31.11
CA GLU A 237 -2.37 7.60 -30.95
C GLU A 237 -1.52 8.08 -29.76
N PRO A 238 -1.04 9.33 -29.77
CA PRO A 238 -0.33 9.92 -28.64
C PRO A 238 -1.16 9.89 -27.35
N MET A 239 -0.48 9.76 -26.21
CA MET A 239 -1.10 9.80 -24.87
C MET A 239 -1.89 11.11 -24.68
N PRO A 240 -3.20 11.06 -24.37
CA PRO A 240 -3.96 12.24 -24.00
C PRO A 240 -3.41 12.89 -22.72
N HIS A 241 -3.34 14.21 -22.69
CA HIS A 241 -2.69 14.95 -21.61
C HIS A 241 -3.34 14.73 -20.24
N ASP A 242 -4.67 14.68 -20.17
CA ASP A 242 -5.43 14.38 -18.94
C ASP A 242 -5.13 12.96 -18.43
N LYS A 243 -4.97 12.00 -19.34
CA LYS A 243 -4.59 10.61 -19.00
C LYS A 243 -3.14 10.54 -18.52
N ALA A 244 -2.23 11.32 -19.12
CA ALA A 244 -0.85 11.45 -18.67
C ALA A 244 -0.78 11.98 -17.23
N LEU A 245 -1.53 13.04 -16.91
CA LEU A 245 -1.66 13.57 -15.55
C LEU A 245 -2.16 12.52 -14.57
N GLY A 246 -3.23 11.79 -14.92
CA GLY A 246 -3.76 10.70 -14.07
C GLY A 246 -2.76 9.57 -13.85
N LEU A 247 -2.01 9.18 -14.89
CA LEU A 247 -0.99 8.15 -14.83
C LEU A 247 0.17 8.54 -13.90
N ILE A 248 0.69 9.77 -14.03
CA ILE A 248 1.79 10.27 -13.20
C ILE A 248 1.33 10.45 -11.74
N SER A 249 0.09 10.88 -11.52
CA SER A 249 -0.49 10.94 -10.16
C SER A 249 -0.58 9.55 -9.53
N LEU A 250 -0.97 8.54 -10.29
CA LEU A 250 -1.01 7.17 -9.81
C LEU A 250 0.39 6.66 -9.40
N LEU A 251 1.43 7.00 -10.17
CA LEU A 251 2.81 6.62 -9.83
C LEU A 251 3.25 7.20 -8.49
N LEU A 252 2.94 8.47 -8.25
CA LEU A 252 3.24 9.11 -6.98
C LEU A 252 2.46 8.46 -5.84
N LEU A 253 1.14 8.38 -5.95
CA LEU A 253 0.28 7.86 -4.89
C LEU A 253 0.53 6.38 -4.58
N GLY A 254 0.61 5.55 -5.63
CA GLY A 254 0.75 4.11 -5.48
C GLY A 254 2.12 3.67 -4.98
N GLY A 255 3.17 4.47 -5.23
CA GLY A 255 4.55 4.12 -4.89
C GLY A 255 5.04 4.63 -3.54
N LEU A 256 4.35 5.58 -2.93
CA LEU A 256 4.86 6.24 -1.73
C LEU A 256 4.28 5.63 -0.45
N ASP A 257 3.02 5.83 -0.17
CA ASP A 257 2.43 5.49 1.13
C ASP A 257 2.47 3.98 1.43
N THR A 258 2.32 3.14 0.42
CA THR A 258 2.39 1.68 0.57
C THR A 258 3.76 1.21 0.99
N VAL A 259 4.84 1.74 0.40
CA VAL A 259 6.23 1.38 0.74
C VAL A 259 6.60 1.91 2.11
N VAL A 260 6.22 3.15 2.44
CA VAL A 260 6.40 3.77 3.76
C VAL A 260 5.88 2.85 4.87
N ASN A 261 4.64 2.42 4.74
CA ASN A 261 3.98 1.65 5.79
C ASN A 261 4.45 0.19 5.82
N PHE A 262 4.67 -0.42 4.66
CA PHE A 262 5.27 -1.75 4.58
C PHE A 262 6.63 -1.81 5.28
N LEU A 263 7.52 -0.84 5.02
CA LEU A 263 8.83 -0.75 5.67
C LEU A 263 8.69 -0.51 7.17
N SER A 264 7.76 0.37 7.58
CA SER A 264 7.50 0.68 8.99
C SER A 264 7.04 -0.55 9.78
N PHE A 265 6.06 -1.31 9.28
CA PHE A 265 5.62 -2.57 9.91
C PHE A 265 6.76 -3.61 9.95
N SER A 266 7.52 -3.74 8.86
CA SER A 266 8.65 -4.67 8.78
C SER A 266 9.72 -4.32 9.81
N MET A 267 10.08 -3.05 9.97
CA MET A 267 11.10 -2.59 10.92
C MET A 267 10.65 -2.73 12.38
N ILE A 268 9.37 -2.48 12.69
CA ILE A 268 8.82 -2.76 14.03
C ILE A 268 8.97 -4.24 14.37
N TYR A 269 8.62 -5.12 13.43
CA TYR A 269 8.76 -6.56 13.66
C TYR A 269 10.21 -6.95 13.87
N LEU A 270 11.12 -6.53 13.00
CA LEU A 270 12.54 -6.85 13.10
C LEU A 270 13.19 -6.28 14.37
N ALA A 271 12.78 -5.09 14.81
CA ALA A 271 13.24 -4.50 16.07
C ALA A 271 12.78 -5.31 17.32
N ARG A 272 11.67 -6.04 17.21
CA ARG A 272 11.18 -6.94 18.26
C ARG A 272 11.75 -8.36 18.17
N HIS A 273 12.35 -8.72 17.03
CA HIS A 273 12.85 -10.08 16.73
C HIS A 273 14.29 -10.02 16.23
N PRO A 274 15.28 -9.71 17.12
CA PRO A 274 16.68 -9.63 16.75
C PRO A 274 17.26 -10.96 16.24
N ASP A 275 16.65 -12.10 16.63
CA ASP A 275 16.94 -13.42 16.07
C ASP A 275 16.71 -13.47 14.57
N LYS A 276 15.61 -12.88 14.08
CA LYS A 276 15.29 -12.80 12.66
C LYS A 276 16.26 -11.91 11.88
N VAL A 277 16.76 -10.84 12.50
CA VAL A 277 17.82 -10.00 11.92
C VAL A 277 19.13 -10.78 11.84
N ALA A 278 19.48 -11.53 12.89
CA ALA A 278 20.70 -12.34 12.92
C ALA A 278 20.74 -13.42 11.82
N GLU A 279 19.58 -13.99 11.46
CA GLU A 279 19.47 -15.00 10.41
C GLU A 279 19.87 -14.47 9.00
N ILE A 280 19.70 -13.18 8.74
CA ILE A 280 19.93 -12.55 7.41
C ILE A 280 21.14 -11.62 7.38
N ARG A 281 21.71 -11.26 8.53
CA ARG A 281 22.82 -10.29 8.66
C ARG A 281 23.99 -10.61 7.76
N ASN A 282 24.36 -11.88 7.63
CA ASN A 282 25.53 -12.33 6.87
C ASN A 282 25.15 -13.20 5.66
N ASP A 283 23.86 -13.24 5.31
CA ASP A 283 23.35 -14.02 4.17
C ASP A 283 22.48 -13.15 3.27
N GLU A 284 23.16 -12.41 2.38
CA GLU A 284 22.47 -11.52 1.42
C GLU A 284 21.51 -12.27 0.50
N LEU A 285 21.83 -13.53 0.16
CA LEU A 285 20.95 -14.33 -0.69
C LEU A 285 19.66 -14.72 0.04
N LYS A 286 19.79 -15.09 1.31
CA LYS A 286 18.65 -15.40 2.19
C LYS A 286 17.77 -14.15 2.36
N LEU A 287 18.37 -12.97 2.61
CA LEU A 287 17.67 -11.70 2.68
C LEU A 287 16.89 -11.41 1.41
N ARG A 288 17.53 -11.45 0.24
CA ARG A 288 16.89 -11.19 -1.06
C ARG A 288 15.71 -12.13 -1.34
N ARG A 289 15.82 -13.40 -0.97
CA ARG A 289 14.73 -14.38 -1.12
C ARG A 289 13.64 -14.18 -0.08
N GLY A 290 14.02 -13.86 1.14
CA GLY A 290 13.11 -13.71 2.27
C GLY A 290 12.27 -12.45 2.26
N VAL A 291 12.63 -11.43 1.46
CA VAL A 291 11.82 -10.19 1.35
C VAL A 291 10.38 -10.49 0.93
N GLU A 292 10.13 -11.53 0.13
CA GLU A 292 8.77 -11.93 -0.24
C GLU A 292 7.94 -12.39 0.97
N GLU A 293 8.59 -12.97 1.98
CA GLU A 293 7.95 -13.36 3.22
C GLU A 293 7.52 -12.14 4.06
N LEU A 294 8.30 -11.05 4.02
CA LEU A 294 7.86 -9.79 4.62
C LEU A 294 6.60 -9.24 3.92
N PHE A 295 6.55 -9.28 2.59
CA PHE A 295 5.35 -8.89 1.85
C PHE A 295 4.14 -9.78 2.18
N ARG A 296 4.35 -11.07 2.38
CA ARG A 296 3.29 -11.97 2.86
C ARG A 296 2.81 -11.60 4.27
N ARG A 297 3.75 -11.30 5.17
CA ARG A 297 3.45 -11.08 6.60
C ARG A 297 2.86 -9.69 6.86
N PHE A 298 3.25 -8.68 6.08
CA PHE A 298 2.89 -7.27 6.30
C PHE A 298 2.21 -6.60 5.10
N PRO A 299 1.13 -7.16 4.55
CA PRO A 299 0.32 -6.44 3.57
C PRO A 299 -0.32 -5.21 4.22
N VAL A 300 -0.38 -4.10 3.48
CA VAL A 300 -0.89 -2.83 4.02
C VAL A 300 -2.13 -2.30 3.31
N VAL A 301 -2.55 -2.93 2.22
CA VAL A 301 -3.65 -2.43 1.37
C VAL A 301 -4.95 -3.16 1.66
N SER A 302 -6.03 -2.40 1.74
CA SER A 302 -7.42 -2.87 1.76
C SER A 302 -8.21 -2.05 0.72
N ASP A 303 -8.14 -2.47 -0.54
CA ASP A 303 -8.92 -1.86 -1.61
C ASP A 303 -10.24 -2.63 -1.87
N ALA A 304 -11.02 -2.22 -2.86
CA ALA A 304 -12.29 -2.85 -3.16
C ALA A 304 -12.43 -3.20 -4.65
N ARG A 305 -13.43 -4.02 -4.94
CA ARG A 305 -13.95 -4.26 -6.28
C ARG A 305 -15.47 -4.14 -6.26
N MET A 306 -16.03 -3.86 -7.41
CA MET A 306 -17.47 -3.78 -7.60
C MET A 306 -17.99 -5.00 -8.36
N ALA A 307 -19.07 -5.63 -7.90
CA ALA A 307 -19.73 -6.70 -8.66
C ALA A 307 -20.21 -6.14 -10.02
N ALA A 308 -19.70 -6.69 -11.12
CA ALA A 308 -20.01 -6.24 -12.47
C ALA A 308 -21.40 -6.72 -12.94
N MET A 309 -21.95 -7.76 -12.30
CA MET A 309 -23.23 -8.38 -12.63
C MET A 309 -23.88 -9.03 -11.41
N ASP A 310 -25.15 -9.33 -11.50
CA ASP A 310 -25.87 -10.18 -10.54
C ASP A 310 -25.28 -11.60 -10.61
N GLN A 311 -24.91 -12.17 -9.46
CA GLN A 311 -24.28 -13.48 -9.39
C GLN A 311 -24.39 -14.09 -8.00
N THR A 312 -24.27 -15.43 -7.92
CA THR A 312 -24.05 -16.12 -6.65
C THR A 312 -22.54 -16.28 -6.44
N PHE A 313 -22.03 -15.86 -5.28
CA PHE A 313 -20.62 -15.97 -4.92
C PHE A 313 -20.47 -16.27 -3.42
N CYS A 314 -19.62 -17.22 -3.06
CA CYS A 314 -19.45 -17.68 -1.66
C CYS A 314 -20.76 -18.01 -0.95
N GLY A 315 -21.76 -18.55 -1.68
CA GLY A 315 -23.06 -18.93 -1.14
C GLY A 315 -24.04 -17.79 -0.87
N VAL A 316 -23.73 -16.57 -1.29
CA VAL A 316 -24.62 -15.41 -1.19
C VAL A 316 -24.90 -14.81 -2.58
N GLU A 317 -26.05 -14.12 -2.69
CA GLU A 317 -26.37 -13.34 -3.88
C GLU A 317 -25.64 -11.99 -3.82
N LEU A 318 -24.88 -11.69 -4.86
CA LEU A 318 -24.34 -10.35 -5.12
C LEU A 318 -25.15 -9.68 -6.21
N LYS A 319 -25.42 -8.39 -6.04
CA LYS A 319 -26.07 -7.56 -7.05
C LYS A 319 -25.04 -6.70 -7.76
N LYS A 320 -25.27 -6.43 -9.05
CA LYS A 320 -24.46 -5.48 -9.81
C LYS A 320 -24.35 -4.16 -9.05
N GLY A 321 -23.11 -3.71 -8.83
CA GLY A 321 -22.82 -2.49 -8.08
C GLY A 321 -22.52 -2.72 -6.60
N ASP A 322 -22.70 -3.94 -6.06
CA ASP A 322 -22.25 -4.29 -4.71
C ASP A 322 -20.72 -4.12 -4.60
N MET A 323 -20.28 -3.45 -3.56
CA MET A 323 -18.85 -3.28 -3.28
C MET A 323 -18.34 -4.42 -2.41
N ILE A 324 -17.12 -4.89 -2.69
CA ILE A 324 -16.44 -5.96 -1.94
C ILE A 324 -15.07 -5.45 -1.51
N LEU A 325 -14.89 -5.26 -0.21
CA LEU A 325 -13.60 -4.92 0.40
C LEU A 325 -12.68 -6.14 0.41
N LEU A 326 -11.42 -5.94 0.06
CA LEU A 326 -10.39 -6.96 -0.08
C LEU A 326 -9.20 -6.66 0.86
N PRO A 327 -9.29 -7.02 2.16
CA PRO A 327 -8.17 -6.84 3.07
C PRO A 327 -7.05 -7.83 2.71
N THR A 328 -5.98 -7.34 2.07
CA THR A 328 -4.88 -8.20 1.61
C THR A 328 -4.16 -8.92 2.75
N ALA A 329 -4.21 -8.36 3.96
CA ALA A 329 -3.70 -9.00 5.19
C ALA A 329 -4.30 -10.38 5.42
N LEU A 330 -5.60 -10.57 5.11
CA LEU A 330 -6.31 -11.82 5.33
C LEU A 330 -5.89 -12.94 4.39
N HIS A 331 -5.20 -12.66 3.27
CA HIS A 331 -4.61 -13.72 2.43
C HIS A 331 -3.25 -14.17 2.96
N GLY A 332 -2.36 -13.24 3.28
CA GLY A 332 -1.03 -13.58 3.79
C GLY A 332 -1.07 -14.31 5.14
N LEU A 333 -2.08 -14.03 5.97
CA LEU A 333 -2.26 -14.58 7.31
C LEU A 333 -3.24 -15.77 7.38
N ASP A 334 -3.74 -16.25 6.25
CA ASP A 334 -4.68 -17.38 6.21
C ASP A 334 -3.94 -18.72 6.41
N GLU A 335 -4.26 -19.45 7.48
CA GLU A 335 -3.68 -20.76 7.78
C GLU A 335 -4.04 -21.83 6.74
N SER A 336 -5.15 -21.65 6.01
CA SER A 336 -5.55 -22.59 4.95
C SER A 336 -4.60 -22.60 3.77
N VAL A 337 -3.84 -21.51 3.57
CA VAL A 337 -2.91 -21.33 2.45
C VAL A 337 -1.44 -21.17 2.86
N ASN A 338 -1.18 -20.69 4.08
CA ASN A 338 0.16 -20.52 4.64
C ASN A 338 0.24 -21.18 6.03
N ALA A 339 0.94 -22.28 6.17
CA ALA A 339 1.18 -22.90 7.48
C ALA A 339 1.94 -21.93 8.40
N ASP A 340 1.54 -21.85 9.68
CA ASP A 340 2.12 -20.95 10.67
C ASP A 340 2.31 -19.50 10.13
N PRO A 341 1.21 -18.79 9.78
CA PRO A 341 1.30 -17.54 9.03
C PRO A 341 1.84 -16.37 9.85
N TRP A 342 1.85 -16.45 11.18
CA TRP A 342 2.40 -15.44 12.06
C TRP A 342 3.92 -15.45 12.11
N ASN A 343 4.53 -16.62 11.97
CA ASN A 343 5.97 -16.75 11.95
C ASN A 343 6.56 -16.24 10.65
N LEU A 344 7.56 -15.37 10.75
CA LEU A 344 8.39 -14.94 9.63
C LEU A 344 9.44 -16.02 9.36
N ASP A 345 9.29 -16.71 8.26
CA ASP A 345 10.22 -17.75 7.79
C ASP A 345 10.93 -17.30 6.53
N TRP A 346 12.19 -16.88 6.67
CA TRP A 346 13.01 -16.43 5.55
C TRP A 346 13.23 -17.49 4.44
N GLU A 347 12.94 -18.74 4.73
CA GLU A 347 13.09 -19.86 3.80
C GLU A 347 11.74 -20.40 3.33
N ARG A 348 10.62 -19.73 3.66
CA ARG A 348 9.28 -20.14 3.21
C ARG A 348 9.24 -20.26 1.69
N LYS A 349 8.89 -21.45 1.22
CA LYS A 349 8.74 -21.71 -0.21
C LYS A 349 7.40 -21.21 -0.72
N ALA A 350 7.45 -20.35 -1.77
CA ALA A 350 6.26 -19.82 -2.44
C ALA A 350 5.21 -19.24 -1.47
N PRO A 351 5.54 -18.20 -0.69
CA PRO A 351 4.56 -17.55 0.18
C PRO A 351 3.35 -17.06 -0.61
N LEU A 352 2.15 -17.42 -0.16
CA LEU A 352 0.90 -17.05 -0.84
C LEU A 352 0.33 -15.78 -0.22
N HIS A 353 0.17 -14.75 -1.03
CA HIS A 353 -0.38 -13.47 -0.58
C HIS A 353 -0.92 -12.64 -1.74
N SER A 354 -1.79 -11.68 -1.43
CA SER A 354 -2.32 -10.68 -2.36
C SER A 354 -1.82 -9.26 -2.11
N THR A 355 -0.65 -9.09 -1.49
CA THR A 355 -0.07 -7.78 -1.17
C THR A 355 0.05 -6.88 -2.40
N PHE A 356 0.30 -7.47 -3.54
CA PHE A 356 0.39 -6.80 -4.84
C PHE A 356 -0.90 -6.93 -5.68
N GLY A 357 -2.04 -7.26 -5.07
CA GLY A 357 -3.26 -7.56 -5.78
C GLY A 357 -3.14 -8.79 -6.68
N GLY A 358 -3.93 -8.85 -7.75
CA GLY A 358 -3.96 -9.95 -8.71
C GLY A 358 -4.57 -9.55 -10.06
N GLY A 359 -4.58 -10.50 -11.00
CA GLY A 359 -5.17 -10.31 -12.32
C GLY A 359 -4.55 -9.16 -13.12
N PRO A 360 -5.34 -8.50 -13.98
CA PRO A 360 -4.87 -7.39 -14.82
C PRO A 360 -4.31 -6.21 -14.01
N HIS A 361 -4.83 -6.01 -12.80
CA HIS A 361 -4.47 -4.91 -11.90
C HIS A 361 -3.35 -5.25 -10.92
N ARG A 362 -2.67 -6.40 -11.08
CA ARG A 362 -1.53 -6.71 -10.25
C ARG A 362 -0.55 -5.53 -10.24
N CYS A 363 -0.05 -5.15 -9.07
CA CYS A 363 0.79 -3.97 -8.88
C CYS A 363 1.90 -3.85 -9.93
N ALA A 364 1.93 -2.75 -10.68
CA ALA A 364 2.96 -2.49 -11.68
C ALA A 364 4.33 -2.24 -11.02
N GLY A 365 4.32 -1.64 -9.82
CA GLY A 365 5.51 -1.31 -9.02
C GLY A 365 6.11 -2.47 -8.23
N LEU A 366 5.57 -3.68 -8.31
CA LEU A 366 5.97 -4.81 -7.45
C LEU A 366 7.48 -5.13 -7.46
N HIS A 367 8.15 -4.94 -8.60
CA HIS A 367 9.60 -5.15 -8.71
C HIS A 367 10.39 -4.03 -8.06
N LEU A 368 9.92 -2.80 -8.16
CA LEU A 368 10.52 -1.64 -7.50
C LEU A 368 10.35 -1.74 -5.97
N ALA A 369 9.16 -2.06 -5.48
CA ALA A 369 8.91 -2.25 -4.05
C ALA A 369 9.81 -3.34 -3.44
N ARG A 370 10.01 -4.46 -4.15
CA ARG A 370 10.95 -5.51 -3.74
C ARG A 370 12.40 -5.03 -3.72
N LEU A 371 12.80 -4.22 -4.68
CA LEU A 371 14.13 -3.61 -4.71
C LEU A 371 14.30 -2.65 -3.53
N GLU A 372 13.35 -1.75 -3.30
CA GLU A 372 13.37 -0.79 -2.20
C GLU A 372 13.45 -1.49 -0.83
N ALA A 373 12.62 -2.52 -0.61
CA ALA A 373 12.66 -3.33 0.60
C ALA A 373 14.01 -4.04 0.79
N THR A 374 14.52 -4.66 -0.27
CA THR A 374 15.80 -5.38 -0.24
C THR A 374 16.95 -4.42 0.07
N VAL A 375 17.03 -3.30 -0.62
CA VAL A 375 18.09 -2.30 -0.44
C VAL A 375 18.03 -1.67 0.95
N THR A 376 16.82 -1.32 1.42
CA THR A 376 16.62 -0.78 2.78
C THR A 376 17.20 -1.73 3.82
N LEU A 377 16.83 -3.00 3.78
CA LEU A 377 17.30 -3.98 4.77
C LEU A 377 18.80 -4.23 4.65
N GLN A 378 19.34 -4.34 3.43
CA GLN A 378 20.77 -4.51 3.22
C GLN A 378 21.59 -3.36 3.80
N GLU A 379 21.19 -2.11 3.47
CA GLU A 379 21.95 -0.93 3.90
C GLU A 379 21.75 -0.62 5.39
N TRP A 380 20.55 -0.90 5.93
CA TRP A 380 20.26 -0.75 7.36
C TRP A 380 21.07 -1.75 8.19
N ILE A 381 20.91 -3.05 7.94
CA ILE A 381 21.54 -4.13 8.72
C ILE A 381 23.08 -4.07 8.62
N ARG A 382 23.63 -3.64 7.48
CA ARG A 382 25.06 -3.46 7.31
C ARG A 382 25.65 -2.38 8.23
N ARG A 383 24.91 -1.29 8.47
CA ARG A 383 25.35 -0.14 9.27
C ARG A 383 24.89 -0.19 10.72
N ILE A 384 23.68 -0.72 10.92
CA ILE A 384 23.00 -0.79 12.21
C ILE A 384 22.57 -2.26 12.42
N PRO A 385 23.54 -3.17 12.71
CA PRO A 385 23.27 -4.62 12.75
C PRO A 385 22.46 -5.07 13.96
N GLU A 386 22.38 -4.22 14.99
CA GLU A 386 21.62 -4.47 16.22
C GLU A 386 20.81 -3.22 16.54
N PHE A 387 19.50 -3.38 16.59
CA PHE A 387 18.57 -2.29 16.91
C PHE A 387 17.33 -2.87 17.60
N SER A 388 16.66 -2.02 18.33
CA SER A 388 15.38 -2.34 19.00
C SER A 388 14.45 -1.14 18.96
N LEU A 389 13.19 -1.34 19.34
CA LEU A 389 12.33 -0.20 19.65
C LEU A 389 12.86 0.52 20.88
N ALA A 390 12.71 1.84 20.92
CA ALA A 390 13.09 2.63 22.09
C ALA A 390 12.31 2.13 23.33
N PRO A 391 12.91 2.16 24.53
CA PRO A 391 12.24 1.75 25.75
C PRO A 391 10.91 2.49 25.95
N GLY A 392 9.84 1.75 26.21
CA GLY A 392 8.48 2.30 26.36
C GLY A 392 7.80 2.78 25.08
N ALA A 393 8.42 2.55 23.93
CA ALA A 393 7.82 2.90 22.63
C ALA A 393 6.55 2.06 22.38
N ASN A 394 5.48 2.75 21.98
CA ASN A 394 4.23 2.14 21.55
C ASN A 394 3.85 2.71 20.18
N PRO A 395 4.18 2.02 19.08
CA PRO A 395 3.78 2.45 17.74
C PRO A 395 2.27 2.59 17.63
N ILE A 396 1.82 3.68 17.02
CA ILE A 396 0.40 3.97 16.80
C ILE A 396 0.03 3.49 15.39
N TYR A 397 -1.02 2.67 15.31
CA TYR A 397 -1.49 2.08 14.07
C TYR A 397 -2.79 2.74 13.61
N HIS A 398 -2.91 2.93 12.30
CA HIS A 398 -4.11 3.43 11.66
C HIS A 398 -4.61 2.44 10.60
N ALA A 399 -5.92 2.26 10.57
CA ALA A 399 -6.59 1.48 9.54
C ALA A 399 -7.03 2.38 8.38
N GLY A 400 -7.43 1.77 7.27
CA GLY A 400 -7.91 2.47 6.07
C GLY A 400 -7.53 1.72 4.79
N ILE A 401 -7.63 2.40 3.66
CA ILE A 401 -7.23 1.86 2.33
C ILE A 401 -5.77 1.42 2.35
N VAL A 402 -4.91 2.22 2.96
CA VAL A 402 -3.54 1.84 3.31
C VAL A 402 -3.40 1.93 4.82
N ALA A 403 -3.03 0.81 5.45
CA ALA A 403 -2.67 0.80 6.87
C ALA A 403 -1.46 1.70 7.11
N ALA A 404 -1.43 2.39 8.23
CA ALA A 404 -0.33 3.29 8.54
C ALA A 404 0.24 3.08 9.93
N VAL A 405 1.52 3.45 10.07
CA VAL A 405 2.22 3.54 11.33
C VAL A 405 2.67 4.99 11.50
N GLU A 406 2.28 5.62 12.61
CA GLU A 406 2.59 7.02 12.84
C GLU A 406 4.07 7.24 13.17
N ASN A 407 4.65 6.37 14.00
CA ASN A 407 6.02 6.50 14.50
C ASN A 407 6.69 5.13 14.69
N VAL A 408 8.00 5.07 14.41
CA VAL A 408 8.83 3.89 14.60
C VAL A 408 10.13 4.31 15.29
N PRO A 409 10.10 4.59 16.59
CA PRO A 409 11.28 5.02 17.33
C PRO A 409 12.23 3.84 17.56
N LEU A 410 13.39 3.88 16.89
CA LEU A 410 14.44 2.88 16.96
C LEU A 410 15.65 3.41 17.74
N VAL A 411 16.32 2.50 18.45
CA VAL A 411 17.57 2.76 19.16
C VAL A 411 18.59 1.65 18.90
N TRP A 412 19.88 1.99 18.96
CA TRP A 412 20.99 1.05 18.81
C TRP A 412 22.25 1.49 19.58
N GLY A 413 23.28 0.65 19.60
CA GLY A 413 24.50 0.89 20.38
C GLY A 413 24.22 0.93 21.88
N ASP A 414 24.86 1.85 22.60
CA ASP A 414 24.72 1.95 24.06
C ASP A 414 23.30 2.33 24.50
N ARG A 415 22.52 2.97 23.65
CA ARG A 415 21.12 3.32 23.92
C ARG A 415 20.20 2.11 23.93
N ALA A 416 20.49 1.09 23.15
CA ALA A 416 19.74 -0.17 23.14
C ALA A 416 19.98 -1.02 24.38
N ARG A 417 21.10 -0.77 25.12
CA ARG A 417 21.51 -1.50 26.32
C ARG A 417 21.01 -0.87 27.62
N ALA A 418 20.51 0.35 27.55
CA ALA A 418 20.09 1.13 28.71
C ALA A 418 18.61 0.91 29.11
N GLY A 419 17.84 0.10 28.40
CA GLY A 419 16.48 -0.34 28.68
C GLY A 419 16.45 -1.83 29.03
#